data_08d2c096089e8f35ae1c178f1c4c4ca4
#
_entry.id   08d2c096089e8f35ae1c178f1c4c4ca4
#
_cell.length_a   1.000
_cell.length_b   1.000
_cell.length_c   1.000
_cell.angle_alpha   90.00
_cell.angle_beta   90.00
_cell.angle_gamma   90.00
#
_symmetry.space_group_name_H-M   'P 1'
#
loop_
_entity.id
_entity.type
_entity.pdbx_description
1 polymer ?
#
loop_
_entity_poly.entity_id
_entity_poly.type
_entity_poly.pdbx_seq_one_letter_code
_entity_poly.pdbx_strand_id
1 'polypeptide(L)'
;MSETQKPSRSLAGIAGIVAVATLISKVFGLVRQIAIAAAFGVGVAVDAYNYAYVIPGFLFILLGGINGPFHSAIVSVLARRDKKEAAPLVETITTLVGGILLLVTVALIIFADSAIDLVAPGLNRTAEGLEIKAIAVQQFRIMAPMALLPA
;
A
#
# COMPACT_ATOMS: atom_id res chain seq x y z
N MET A 1 -36.39 34.63 -9.09
CA MET A 1 -35.29 33.90 -8.41
C MET A 1 -34.81 32.84 -9.37
N SER A 2 -33.72 33.13 -10.08
CA SER A 2 -33.16 32.21 -11.10
C SER A 2 -32.18 31.28 -10.39
N GLU A 3 -32.56 30.02 -10.19
CA GLU A 3 -31.64 28.98 -9.80
C GLU A 3 -30.64 28.73 -10.92
N THR A 4 -29.42 29.14 -10.70
CA THR A 4 -28.28 28.78 -11.54
C THR A 4 -28.04 27.26 -11.42
N GLN A 5 -28.63 26.49 -12.34
CA GLN A 5 -28.30 25.06 -12.54
C GLN A 5 -26.82 24.96 -12.84
N LYS A 6 -26.04 24.46 -11.84
CA LYS A 6 -24.66 24.01 -12.07
C LYS A 6 -24.70 22.93 -13.14
N PRO A 7 -23.85 23.02 -14.19
CA PRO A 7 -23.81 22.02 -15.25
C PRO A 7 -23.44 20.67 -14.60
N SER A 8 -24.36 19.72 -14.65
CA SER A 8 -24.11 18.34 -14.26
C SER A 8 -23.08 17.78 -15.24
N ARG A 9 -21.84 17.61 -14.79
CA ARG A 9 -20.83 16.87 -15.57
C ARG A 9 -21.41 15.50 -15.89
N SER A 10 -21.51 15.16 -17.19
CA SER A 10 -22.05 13.87 -17.58
C SER A 10 -21.18 12.76 -16.96
N LEU A 11 -21.80 11.70 -16.47
CA LEU A 11 -21.11 10.53 -15.90
C LEU A 11 -20.03 10.00 -16.85
N ALA A 12 -20.27 10.05 -18.15
CA ALA A 12 -19.30 9.70 -19.19
C ALA A 12 -18.06 10.61 -19.17
N GLY A 13 -18.23 11.92 -18.94
CA GLY A 13 -17.11 12.86 -18.86
C GLY A 13 -16.25 12.60 -17.61
N ILE A 14 -16.87 12.31 -16.47
CA ILE A 14 -16.14 11.97 -15.24
C ILE A 14 -15.39 10.64 -15.41
N ALA A 15 -16.04 9.63 -15.98
CA ALA A 15 -15.42 8.33 -16.25
C ALA A 15 -14.25 8.47 -17.24
N GLY A 16 -14.36 9.31 -18.27
CA GLY A 16 -13.28 9.60 -19.20
C GLY A 16 -12.05 10.23 -18.53
N ILE A 17 -12.26 11.23 -17.67
CA ILE A 17 -11.17 11.86 -16.91
C ILE A 17 -10.47 10.85 -16.01
N VAL A 18 -11.22 10.03 -15.29
CA VAL A 18 -10.66 8.98 -14.40
C VAL A 18 -9.88 7.95 -15.21
N ALA A 19 -10.40 7.52 -16.36
CA ALA A 19 -9.73 6.57 -17.24
C ALA A 19 -8.38 7.12 -17.75
N VAL A 20 -8.35 8.36 -18.23
CA VAL A 20 -7.11 9.02 -18.70
C VAL A 20 -6.12 9.19 -17.55
N ALA A 21 -6.56 9.66 -16.39
CA ALA A 21 -5.69 9.81 -15.21
C ALA A 21 -5.10 8.46 -14.78
N THR A 22 -5.89 7.40 -14.79
CA THR A 22 -5.43 6.04 -14.48
C THR A 22 -4.41 5.54 -15.50
N LEU A 23 -4.64 5.80 -16.80
CA LEU A 23 -3.71 5.42 -17.85
C LEU A 23 -2.36 6.12 -17.68
N ILE A 24 -2.37 7.44 -17.46
CA ILE A 24 -1.17 8.23 -17.19
C ILE A 24 -0.42 7.67 -15.97
N SER A 25 -1.12 7.40 -14.87
CA SER A 25 -0.53 6.81 -13.67
C SER A 25 0.14 5.46 -13.95
N LYS A 26 -0.48 4.61 -14.76
CA LYS A 26 0.10 3.31 -15.15
C LYS A 26 1.34 3.46 -16.02
N VAL A 27 1.36 4.43 -16.95
CA VAL A 27 2.54 4.75 -17.77
C VAL A 27 3.69 5.21 -16.88
N PHE A 28 3.45 6.12 -15.93
CA PHE A 28 4.48 6.52 -14.96
C PHE A 28 4.98 5.37 -14.10
N GLY A 29 4.08 4.46 -13.69
CA GLY A 29 4.47 3.23 -13.00
C GLY A 29 5.40 2.34 -13.83
N LEU A 30 5.11 2.19 -15.12
CA LEU A 30 5.97 1.45 -16.05
C LEU A 30 7.34 2.13 -16.24
N VAL A 31 7.36 3.44 -16.45
CA VAL A 31 8.61 4.22 -16.57
C VAL A 31 9.46 4.08 -15.30
N ARG A 32 8.85 4.18 -14.12
CA ARG A 32 9.54 3.93 -12.85
C ARG A 32 10.18 2.53 -12.82
N GLN A 33 9.44 1.50 -13.23
CA GLN A 33 9.94 0.13 -13.20
C GLN A 33 11.09 -0.08 -14.18
N ILE A 34 11.00 0.50 -15.37
CA ILE A 34 12.09 0.48 -16.36
C ILE A 34 13.33 1.22 -15.82
N ALA A 35 13.13 2.37 -15.18
CA ALA A 35 14.23 3.14 -14.61
C ALA A 35 14.93 2.38 -13.46
N ILE A 36 14.18 1.69 -12.60
CA ILE A 36 14.74 0.83 -11.55
C ILE A 36 15.54 -0.32 -12.17
N ALA A 37 14.98 -1.01 -13.17
CA ALA A 37 15.66 -2.10 -13.86
C ALA A 37 16.92 -1.64 -14.61
N ALA A 38 16.90 -0.44 -15.21
CA ALA A 38 18.05 0.14 -15.88
C ALA A 38 19.16 0.58 -14.91
N ALA A 39 18.78 1.09 -13.73
CA ALA A 39 19.74 1.59 -12.74
C ALA A 39 20.40 0.47 -11.91
N PHE A 40 19.62 -0.54 -11.54
CA PHE A 40 20.05 -1.62 -10.63
C PHE A 40 20.29 -2.96 -11.34
N GLY A 41 19.90 -3.06 -12.61
CA GLY A 41 19.99 -4.30 -13.37
C GLY A 41 18.91 -5.32 -12.97
N VAL A 42 19.02 -6.52 -13.54
CA VAL A 42 18.25 -7.71 -13.17
C VAL A 42 19.20 -8.56 -12.32
N GLY A 43 18.92 -8.70 -11.02
CA GLY A 43 19.81 -9.47 -10.14
C GLY A 43 19.40 -9.42 -8.68
N VAL A 44 20.27 -9.96 -7.83
CA VAL A 44 20.10 -10.22 -6.40
C VAL A 44 19.41 -9.04 -5.65
N ALA A 45 19.83 -7.80 -5.92
CA ALA A 45 19.31 -6.63 -5.22
C ALA A 45 17.83 -6.32 -5.57
N VAL A 46 17.45 -6.44 -6.85
CA VAL A 46 16.08 -6.19 -7.32
C VAL A 46 15.17 -7.33 -6.91
N ASP A 47 15.64 -8.57 -6.95
CA ASP A 47 14.88 -9.73 -6.49
C ASP A 47 14.63 -9.65 -4.99
N ALA A 48 15.65 -9.32 -4.20
CA ALA A 48 15.51 -9.09 -2.77
C ALA A 48 14.48 -7.98 -2.46
N TYR A 49 14.52 -6.86 -3.19
CA TYR A 49 13.54 -5.78 -3.07
C TYR A 49 12.12 -6.25 -3.36
N ASN A 50 11.92 -7.00 -4.44
CA ASN A 50 10.60 -7.51 -4.81
C ASN A 50 10.02 -8.42 -3.73
N TYR A 51 10.80 -9.33 -3.17
CA TYR A 51 10.35 -10.18 -2.05
C TYR A 51 10.08 -9.37 -0.78
N ALA A 52 10.95 -8.41 -0.45
CA ALA A 52 10.78 -7.56 0.72
C ALA A 52 9.52 -6.69 0.64
N TYR A 53 9.11 -6.26 -0.56
CA TYR A 53 7.97 -5.38 -0.77
C TYR A 53 6.61 -6.10 -0.70
N VAL A 54 6.57 -7.42 -0.91
CA VAL A 54 5.29 -8.16 -1.05
C VAL A 54 4.36 -7.94 0.14
N ILE A 55 4.83 -8.15 1.37
CA ILE A 55 3.98 -8.04 2.57
C ILE A 55 3.66 -6.58 2.91
N PRO A 56 4.64 -5.65 3.05
CA PRO A 56 4.34 -4.25 3.31
C PRO A 56 3.49 -3.61 2.21
N GLY A 57 3.76 -3.95 0.94
CA GLY A 57 2.98 -3.46 -0.19
C GLY A 57 1.54 -3.97 -0.19
N PHE A 58 1.32 -5.24 0.16
CA PHE A 58 -0.02 -5.80 0.33
C PHE A 58 -0.78 -5.12 1.47
N LEU A 59 -0.15 -4.92 2.63
CA LEU A 59 -0.75 -4.21 3.75
C LEU A 59 -1.06 -2.76 3.38
N PHE A 60 -0.17 -2.08 2.67
CA PHE A 60 -0.40 -0.73 2.17
C PHE A 60 -1.63 -0.64 1.27
N ILE A 61 -1.83 -1.59 0.35
CA ILE A 61 -3.01 -1.64 -0.53
C ILE A 61 -4.27 -1.96 0.27
N LEU A 62 -4.19 -2.92 1.19
CA LEU A 62 -5.35 -3.38 1.96
C LEU A 62 -5.87 -2.31 2.92
N LEU A 63 -4.97 -1.60 3.59
CA LEU A 63 -5.30 -0.69 4.70
C LEU A 63 -5.41 0.76 4.27
N GLY A 64 -4.60 1.22 3.32
CA GLY A 64 -4.41 2.64 3.12
C GLY A 64 -4.47 3.17 1.71
N GLY A 65 -4.64 2.37 0.71
CA GLY A 65 -4.86 2.93 -0.63
C GLY A 65 -6.11 3.82 -0.62
N ILE A 66 -6.06 5.00 -1.26
CA ILE A 66 -7.19 5.95 -1.39
C ILE A 66 -8.49 5.26 -1.84
N ASN A 67 -8.40 4.06 -2.39
CA ASN A 67 -9.49 3.18 -2.78
C ASN A 67 -9.43 1.80 -2.09
N GLY A 68 -8.69 1.69 -0.98
CA GLY A 68 -8.58 0.43 -0.24
C GLY A 68 -9.92 0.02 0.39
N PRO A 69 -10.16 -1.28 0.59
CA PRO A 69 -11.39 -1.78 1.20
C PRO A 69 -11.66 -1.16 2.56
N PHE A 70 -10.63 -0.93 3.35
CA PHE A 70 -10.72 -0.34 4.68
C PHE A 70 -11.15 1.13 4.63
N HIS A 71 -10.53 1.94 3.75
CA HIS A 71 -10.91 3.34 3.53
C HIS A 71 -12.37 3.45 3.08
N SER A 72 -12.79 2.61 2.13
CA SER A 72 -14.17 2.59 1.64
C SER A 72 -15.18 2.23 2.74
N ALA A 73 -14.82 1.30 3.62
CA ALA A 73 -15.65 0.91 4.77
C ALA A 73 -15.81 2.07 5.77
N ILE A 74 -14.71 2.74 6.14
CA ILE A 74 -14.74 3.89 7.06
C ILE A 74 -15.58 5.03 6.49
N VAL A 75 -15.35 5.40 5.23
CA VAL A 75 -16.11 6.47 4.56
C VAL A 75 -17.59 6.16 4.54
N SER A 76 -17.99 4.91 4.28
CA SER A 76 -19.40 4.50 4.25
C SER A 76 -20.07 4.58 5.63
N VAL A 77 -19.36 4.27 6.70
CA VAL A 77 -19.84 4.37 8.08
C VAL A 77 -19.98 5.83 8.51
N LEU A 78 -18.96 6.65 8.22
CA LEU A 78 -18.95 8.07 8.58
C LEU A 78 -19.99 8.89 7.81
N ALA A 79 -20.27 8.54 6.55
CA ALA A 79 -21.27 9.23 5.74
C ALA A 79 -22.71 9.10 6.28
N ARG A 80 -22.96 8.12 7.16
CA ARG A 80 -24.26 7.86 7.78
C ARG A 80 -24.42 8.48 9.17
N ARG A 81 -23.41 9.18 9.68
CA ARG A 81 -23.40 9.76 11.03
C ARG A 81 -23.36 11.28 10.99
N ASP A 82 -23.94 11.91 12.00
CA ASP A 82 -23.85 13.35 12.19
C ASP A 82 -22.43 13.75 12.55
N LYS A 83 -21.99 14.95 12.11
CA LYS A 83 -20.62 15.47 12.30
C LYS A 83 -20.16 15.46 13.76
N LYS A 84 -21.09 15.64 14.71
CA LYS A 84 -20.80 15.64 16.15
C LYS A 84 -20.48 14.25 16.70
N GLU A 85 -21.09 13.21 16.12
CA GLU A 85 -20.86 11.81 16.50
C GLU A 85 -19.69 11.18 15.72
N ALA A 86 -19.39 11.71 14.55
CA ALA A 86 -18.31 11.22 13.70
C ALA A 86 -16.92 11.51 14.28
N ALA A 87 -16.71 12.66 14.93
CA ALA A 87 -15.41 13.06 15.44
C ALA A 87 -14.81 12.08 16.49
N PRO A 88 -15.52 11.72 17.58
CA PRO A 88 -15.01 10.77 18.56
C PRO A 88 -14.86 9.35 17.98
N LEU A 89 -15.69 9.00 17.01
CA LEU A 89 -15.60 7.71 16.33
C LEU A 89 -14.32 7.63 15.47
N VAL A 90 -13.98 8.68 14.72
CA VAL A 90 -12.76 8.77 13.93
C VAL A 90 -11.54 8.66 14.84
N GLU A 91 -11.50 9.40 15.95
CA GLU A 91 -10.39 9.37 16.90
C GLU A 91 -10.20 7.95 17.48
N THR A 92 -11.28 7.29 17.87
CA THR A 92 -11.25 5.91 18.40
C THR A 92 -10.76 4.93 17.35
N ILE A 93 -11.28 5.01 16.12
CA ILE A 93 -10.87 4.12 15.02
C ILE A 93 -9.40 4.33 14.68
N THR A 94 -8.96 5.59 14.55
CA THR A 94 -7.57 5.93 14.22
C THR A 94 -6.61 5.43 15.29
N THR A 95 -6.94 5.61 16.56
CA THR A 95 -6.12 5.13 17.68
C THR A 95 -6.05 3.61 17.71
N LEU A 96 -7.20 2.93 17.55
CA LEU A 96 -7.27 1.48 17.56
C LEU A 96 -6.50 0.88 16.37
N VAL A 97 -6.77 1.37 15.18
CA VAL A 97 -6.12 0.89 13.96
C VAL A 97 -4.63 1.21 13.96
N GLY A 98 -4.26 2.42 14.35
CA GLY A 98 -2.85 2.82 14.49
C GLY A 98 -2.11 1.93 15.51
N GLY A 99 -2.74 1.62 16.64
CA GLY A 99 -2.18 0.70 17.65
C GLY A 99 -2.00 -0.73 17.10
N ILE A 100 -3.00 -1.26 16.41
CA ILE A 100 -2.91 -2.59 15.78
C ILE A 100 -1.81 -2.60 14.70
N LEU A 101 -1.75 -1.58 13.85
CA LEU A 101 -0.72 -1.46 12.81
C LEU A 101 0.68 -1.33 13.38
N LEU A 102 0.84 -0.58 14.48
CA LEU A 102 2.12 -0.49 15.18
C LEU A 102 2.54 -1.89 15.68
N LEU A 103 1.63 -2.62 16.29
CA LEU A 103 1.90 -3.97 16.80
C LEU A 103 2.25 -4.94 15.67
N VAL A 104 1.51 -4.89 14.56
CA VAL A 104 1.80 -5.68 13.34
C VAL A 104 3.17 -5.30 12.78
N THR A 105 3.49 -4.00 12.68
CA THR A 105 4.79 -3.54 12.18
C THR A 105 5.94 -4.04 13.04
N VAL A 106 5.82 -3.96 14.35
CA VAL A 106 6.83 -4.49 15.29
C VAL A 106 6.97 -6.01 15.12
N ALA A 107 5.86 -6.74 15.03
CA ALA A 107 5.88 -8.18 14.76
C ALA A 107 6.57 -8.51 13.43
N LEU A 108 6.29 -7.77 12.35
CA LEU A 108 6.92 -7.95 11.05
C LEU A 108 8.44 -7.70 11.11
N ILE A 109 8.90 -6.72 11.89
CA ILE A 109 10.33 -6.44 12.06
C ILE A 109 11.02 -7.59 12.81
N ILE A 110 10.38 -8.11 13.85
CA ILE A 110 10.92 -9.22 14.66
C ILE A 110 10.94 -10.51 13.84
N PHE A 111 9.83 -10.82 13.17
CA PHE A 111 9.66 -12.06 12.40
C PHE A 111 10.00 -11.90 10.91
N ALA A 112 10.83 -10.92 10.54
CA ALA A 112 11.16 -10.60 9.15
C ALA A 112 11.73 -11.82 8.39
N ASP A 113 12.55 -12.63 9.02
CA ASP A 113 13.14 -13.82 8.43
C ASP A 113 12.06 -14.86 8.06
N SER A 114 11.16 -15.15 8.99
CA SER A 114 10.03 -16.06 8.77
C SER A 114 9.05 -15.52 7.73
N ALA A 115 8.86 -14.20 7.69
CA ALA A 115 8.00 -13.55 6.70
C ALA A 115 8.54 -13.70 5.27
N ILE A 116 9.86 -13.57 5.10
CA ILE A 116 10.50 -13.82 3.80
C ILE A 116 10.44 -15.30 3.42
N ASP A 117 10.62 -16.22 4.36
CA ASP A 117 10.47 -17.65 4.12
C ASP A 117 9.07 -18.05 3.68
N LEU A 118 8.05 -17.36 4.20
CA LEU A 118 6.65 -17.58 3.79
C LEU A 118 6.39 -17.11 2.35
N VAL A 119 6.98 -15.99 1.96
CA VAL A 119 6.81 -15.41 0.61
C VAL A 119 7.64 -16.15 -0.43
N ALA A 120 8.85 -16.59 -0.06
CA ALA A 120 9.82 -17.18 -0.97
C ALA A 120 10.52 -18.39 -0.34
N PRO A 121 9.82 -19.52 -0.11
CA PRO A 121 10.37 -20.68 0.56
C PRO A 121 11.51 -21.37 -0.21
N GLY A 122 11.66 -21.04 -1.50
CA GLY A 122 12.73 -21.58 -2.37
C GLY A 122 14.11 -20.95 -2.15
N LEU A 123 14.19 -19.77 -1.52
CA LEU A 123 15.45 -19.04 -1.36
C LEU A 123 16.49 -19.80 -0.49
N ASN A 124 16.03 -20.63 0.42
CA ASN A 124 16.92 -21.43 1.29
C ASN A 124 17.62 -22.60 0.57
N ARG A 125 17.31 -22.86 -0.70
CA ARG A 125 17.81 -24.05 -1.41
C ARG A 125 19.09 -23.81 -2.22
N THR A 126 19.48 -22.58 -2.44
CA THR A 126 20.67 -22.22 -3.24
C THR A 126 21.53 -21.19 -2.51
N ALA A 127 22.82 -21.16 -2.81
CA ALA A 127 23.73 -20.15 -2.23
C ALA A 127 23.34 -18.72 -2.62
N GLU A 128 22.95 -18.51 -3.88
CA GLU A 128 22.45 -17.23 -4.38
C GLU A 128 21.14 -16.86 -3.70
N GLY A 129 20.24 -17.83 -3.46
CA GLY A 129 18.99 -17.61 -2.75
C GLY A 129 19.19 -17.16 -1.30
N LEU A 130 20.19 -17.67 -0.61
CA LEU A 130 20.55 -17.23 0.76
C LEU A 130 21.07 -15.78 0.77
N GLU A 131 21.81 -15.36 -0.24
CA GLU A 131 22.25 -13.98 -0.38
C GLU A 131 21.06 -13.05 -0.65
N ILE A 132 20.17 -13.42 -1.57
CA ILE A 132 18.92 -12.69 -1.83
C ILE A 132 18.10 -12.58 -0.55
N LYS A 133 17.94 -13.67 0.21
CA LYS A 133 17.19 -13.69 1.48
C LYS A 133 17.78 -12.73 2.51
N ALA A 134 19.10 -12.73 2.70
CA ALA A 134 19.76 -11.86 3.68
C ALA A 134 19.49 -10.37 3.37
N ILE A 135 19.60 -9.97 2.10
CA ILE A 135 19.30 -8.62 1.64
C ILE A 135 17.81 -8.32 1.78
N ALA A 136 16.94 -9.27 1.39
CA ALA A 136 15.48 -9.11 1.48
C ALA A 136 15.00 -8.89 2.92
N VAL A 137 15.53 -9.64 3.89
CA VAL A 137 15.19 -9.47 5.32
C VAL A 137 15.59 -8.09 5.82
N GLN A 138 16.76 -7.59 5.42
CA GLN A 138 17.21 -6.25 5.80
C GLN A 138 16.32 -5.16 5.18
N GLN A 139 16.02 -5.26 3.90
CA GLN A 139 15.14 -4.34 3.20
C GLN A 139 13.72 -4.40 3.75
N PHE A 140 13.22 -5.60 4.06
CA PHE A 140 11.91 -5.79 4.67
C PHE A 140 11.78 -5.06 6.01
N ARG A 141 12.79 -5.14 6.87
CA ARG A 141 12.80 -4.40 8.15
C ARG A 141 12.76 -2.89 7.96
N ILE A 142 13.44 -2.37 6.94
CA ILE A 142 13.43 -0.95 6.60
C ILE A 142 12.06 -0.53 6.02
N MET A 143 11.40 -1.42 5.28
CA MET A 143 10.13 -1.14 4.63
C MET A 143 8.91 -1.43 5.52
N ALA A 144 9.04 -2.24 6.56
CA ALA A 144 7.94 -2.60 7.47
C ALA A 144 7.19 -1.38 8.04
N PRO A 145 7.84 -0.25 8.44
CA PRO A 145 7.14 0.95 8.89
C PRO A 145 6.22 1.59 7.84
N MET A 146 6.37 1.24 6.56
CA MET A 146 5.47 1.69 5.50
C MET A 146 4.02 1.25 5.76
N ALA A 147 3.81 0.17 6.50
CA ALA A 147 2.48 -0.30 6.88
C ALA A 147 1.74 0.68 7.82
N LEU A 148 2.46 1.60 8.50
CA LEU A 148 1.89 2.63 9.38
C LEU A 148 1.42 3.87 8.61
N LEU A 149 1.95 4.13 7.40
CA LEU A 149 1.67 5.35 6.66
C LEU A 149 0.21 5.51 6.20
N PRO A 150 -0.58 4.43 5.97
CA PRO A 150 -1.97 4.52 5.58
C PRO A 150 -2.95 4.89 6.70
N ALA A 151 -2.53 4.88 7.94
CA ALA A 151 -3.36 5.22 9.10
C ALA A 151 -3.32 6.72 9.35
#